data_b2f3d775340f09ed779d87423e27c788
#
_entry.id   b2f3d775340f09ed779d87423e27c788
#
_cell.length_a   1.000
_cell.length_b   1.000
_cell.length_c   1.000
_cell.angle_alpha   90.00
_cell.angle_beta   90.00
_cell.angle_gamma   90.00
#
_symmetry.space_group_name_H-M   'P 1'
#
loop_
_entity.id
_entity.type
_entity.pdbx_description
1 polymer ?
#
loop_
_entity_poly.entity_id
_entity_poly.type
_entity_poly.pdbx_seq_one_letter_code
_entity_poly.pdbx_strand_id
1 'polypeptide(L)'
;ADIGMSDVFARGSRRFLVEDVRGAQTSEDKLAQLSLSWKDGNKFAAYCNYGHAAAQEMNFAMDVLEARGDIAPDSPEAEAFVQAVIKDVIMHEVGHTLGLKHNFKASTAVSMAQLRDPAWGKANGVIAHSVMDYNAYNIPAKGESVSNYNMSTLGPYDYWAIEYAYKPLTPGQEK
;
A
#
# COMPACT_ATOMS: atom_id res chain seq x y z
N ALA A 1 12.95 -7.70 -1.94
CA ALA A 1 12.37 -6.50 -1.34
C ALA A 1 13.05 -5.29 -1.98
N ASP A 2 12.30 -4.34 -2.45
CA ASP A 2 12.84 -3.13 -3.07
C ASP A 2 13.32 -2.16 -1.98
N ILE A 3 14.63 -2.13 -1.75
CA ILE A 3 15.26 -1.26 -0.74
C ILE A 3 15.07 0.24 -1.10
N GLY A 4 14.78 0.57 -2.36
CA GLY A 4 14.48 1.93 -2.80
C GLY A 4 13.26 2.56 -2.14
N MET A 5 12.32 1.74 -1.68
CA MET A 5 11.12 2.20 -0.97
C MET A 5 11.43 2.88 0.36
N SER A 6 12.38 2.35 1.14
CA SER A 6 12.78 2.96 2.41
C SER A 6 13.32 4.38 2.23
N ASP A 7 13.96 4.66 1.10
CA ASP A 7 14.48 5.98 0.77
C ASP A 7 13.37 6.99 0.45
N VAL A 8 12.31 6.56 -0.22
CA VAL A 8 11.14 7.42 -0.52
C VAL A 8 10.45 7.84 0.77
N PHE A 9 10.22 6.90 1.68
CA PHE A 9 9.60 7.19 2.96
C PHE A 9 10.52 7.93 3.93
N ALA A 10 11.81 7.56 3.99
CA ALA A 10 12.78 8.22 4.89
C ALA A 10 13.07 9.67 4.51
N ARG A 11 12.96 10.02 3.25
CA ARG A 11 13.16 11.40 2.80
C ARG A 11 11.90 12.24 2.81
N GLY A 12 10.72 11.61 2.99
CA GLY A 12 9.43 12.24 3.34
C GLY A 12 8.98 13.42 2.48
N SER A 13 9.58 13.66 1.32
CA SER A 13 9.30 14.88 0.61
C SER A 13 8.80 14.63 -0.82
N ARG A 14 7.69 15.29 -1.15
CA ARG A 14 7.26 15.55 -2.53
C ARG A 14 8.43 15.95 -3.45
N ARG A 15 9.41 16.64 -2.89
CA ARG A 15 10.59 17.12 -3.56
C ARG A 15 11.44 15.99 -4.11
N PHE A 16 11.55 14.88 -3.37
CA PHE A 16 12.32 13.72 -3.81
C PHE A 16 11.67 12.99 -5.00
N LEU A 17 10.36 12.77 -4.95
CA LEU A 17 9.63 12.19 -6.09
C LEU A 17 9.73 13.08 -7.33
N VAL A 18 9.66 14.40 -7.16
CA VAL A 18 9.78 15.37 -8.25
C VAL A 18 11.22 15.49 -8.74
N GLU A 19 12.22 15.40 -7.87
CA GLU A 19 13.64 15.46 -8.24
C GLU A 19 14.11 14.17 -8.91
N ASP A 20 13.63 13.01 -8.46
CA ASP A 20 13.91 11.73 -9.11
C ASP A 20 13.26 11.65 -10.51
N VAL A 21 12.07 12.19 -10.66
CA VAL A 21 11.43 12.39 -11.96
C VAL A 21 12.16 13.44 -12.82
N ARG A 22 12.74 14.50 -12.22
CA ARG A 22 13.52 15.53 -12.92
C ARG A 22 14.96 15.12 -13.20
N GLY A 23 15.54 14.24 -12.40
CA GLY A 23 16.90 13.71 -12.62
C GLY A 23 17.03 12.75 -13.80
N ALA A 24 15.91 12.28 -14.35
CA ALA A 24 15.90 11.69 -15.67
C ALA A 24 15.90 12.80 -16.71
N GLN A 25 16.83 12.73 -17.61
CA GLN A 25 17.22 13.80 -18.51
C GLN A 25 16.09 14.40 -19.35
N THR A 26 15.01 13.73 -19.58
CA THR A 26 13.71 14.29 -20.05
C THR A 26 12.58 13.30 -19.75
N SER A 27 11.33 13.78 -19.66
CA SER A 27 10.14 12.92 -19.58
C SER A 27 10.01 12.00 -20.80
N GLU A 28 10.56 12.39 -21.95
CA GLU A 28 10.60 11.59 -23.18
C GLU A 28 11.58 10.42 -23.07
N ASP A 29 12.74 10.59 -22.43
CA ASP A 29 13.72 9.52 -22.24
C ASP A 29 13.22 8.44 -21.27
N LYS A 30 12.46 8.82 -20.25
CA LYS A 30 11.81 7.84 -19.36
C LYS A 30 10.65 7.12 -20.02
N LEU A 31 9.83 7.82 -20.81
CA LEU A 31 8.79 7.20 -21.61
C LEU A 31 9.38 6.30 -22.69
N ALA A 32 10.50 6.68 -23.30
CA ALA A 32 11.24 5.86 -24.26
C ALA A 32 11.86 4.62 -23.59
N GLN A 33 12.46 4.75 -22.40
CA GLN A 33 12.97 3.61 -21.62
C GLN A 33 11.83 2.68 -21.15
N LEU A 34 10.71 3.23 -20.69
CA LEU A 34 9.51 2.44 -20.39
C LEU A 34 8.97 1.74 -21.65
N SER A 35 8.92 2.42 -22.79
CA SER A 35 8.44 1.83 -24.04
C SER A 35 9.39 0.77 -24.61
N LEU A 36 10.70 0.92 -24.42
CA LEU A 36 11.69 -0.09 -24.77
C LEU A 36 11.57 -1.32 -23.86
N SER A 37 11.30 -1.14 -22.57
CA SER A 37 11.05 -2.25 -21.66
C SER A 37 9.78 -3.04 -21.99
N TRP A 38 8.76 -2.38 -22.55
CA TRP A 38 7.56 -3.05 -23.07
C TRP A 38 7.85 -3.88 -24.34
N LYS A 39 8.79 -3.43 -25.18
CA LYS A 39 9.18 -4.16 -26.40
C LYS A 39 10.05 -5.37 -26.13
N ASP A 40 10.88 -5.34 -25.09
CA ASP A 40 11.68 -6.48 -24.64
C ASP A 40 10.91 -7.51 -23.78
N GLY A 41 9.60 -7.32 -23.66
CA GLY A 41 8.62 -8.37 -23.35
C GLY A 41 8.83 -9.13 -22.08
N ASN A 42 9.49 -8.64 -21.01
CA ASN A 42 9.37 -9.36 -19.75
C ASN A 42 10.00 -8.82 -18.47
N LYS A 43 10.79 -7.79 -18.46
CA LYS A 43 11.54 -7.50 -17.22
C LYS A 43 10.85 -6.51 -16.27
N PHE A 44 9.92 -5.69 -16.76
CA PHE A 44 9.25 -4.67 -15.97
C PHE A 44 7.77 -4.93 -15.67
N ALA A 45 7.13 -5.89 -16.32
CA ALA A 45 5.77 -6.32 -15.97
C ALA A 45 5.66 -7.00 -14.59
N ALA A 46 6.81 -7.26 -13.95
CA ALA A 46 6.90 -7.83 -12.60
C ALA A 46 7.18 -6.79 -11.51
N TYR A 47 7.38 -5.51 -11.86
CA TYR A 47 7.64 -4.47 -10.86
C TYR A 47 6.33 -3.99 -10.24
N CYS A 48 6.22 -4.19 -8.94
CA CYS A 48 5.20 -3.55 -8.13
C CYS A 48 5.53 -2.07 -7.99
N ASN A 49 4.58 -1.19 -8.35
CA ASN A 49 4.70 0.25 -8.16
C ASN A 49 3.84 0.76 -7.00
N TYR A 50 3.35 -0.15 -6.16
CA TYR A 50 2.47 0.19 -5.03
C TYR A 50 3.09 1.23 -4.11
N GLY A 51 4.37 1.12 -3.80
CA GLY A 51 5.04 2.08 -2.94
C GLY A 51 5.05 3.51 -3.49
N HIS A 52 5.20 3.69 -4.80
CA HIS A 52 5.11 5.01 -5.41
C HIS A 52 3.68 5.56 -5.34
N ALA A 53 2.69 4.74 -5.61
CA ALA A 53 1.29 5.11 -5.51
C ALA A 53 0.92 5.46 -4.05
N ALA A 54 1.30 4.61 -3.10
CA ALA A 54 1.07 4.82 -1.67
C ALA A 54 1.73 6.12 -1.16
N ALA A 55 2.95 6.44 -1.62
CA ALA A 55 3.61 7.68 -1.24
C ALA A 55 2.89 8.93 -1.78
N GLN A 56 2.37 8.88 -2.99
CA GLN A 56 1.58 9.98 -3.55
C GLN A 56 0.26 10.18 -2.80
N GLU A 57 -0.45 9.10 -2.52
CA GLU A 57 -1.70 9.14 -1.75
C GLU A 57 -1.45 9.55 -0.30
N MET A 58 -0.34 9.12 0.32
CA MET A 58 0.04 9.55 1.67
C MET A 58 0.19 11.07 1.75
N ASN A 59 0.89 11.67 0.80
CA ASN A 59 1.05 13.13 0.76
C ASN A 59 -0.31 13.84 0.64
N PHE A 60 -1.19 13.35 -0.25
CA PHE A 60 -2.54 13.89 -0.39
C PHE A 60 -3.36 13.72 0.89
N ALA A 61 -3.30 12.54 1.52
CA ALA A 61 -4.01 12.26 2.76
C ALA A 61 -3.55 13.18 3.90
N MET A 62 -2.23 13.36 4.05
CA MET A 62 -1.65 14.28 5.02
C MET A 62 -2.10 15.72 4.79
N ASP A 63 -2.01 16.21 3.54
CA ASP A 63 -2.47 17.56 3.17
C ASP A 63 -3.95 17.77 3.57
N VAL A 64 -4.81 16.76 3.36
CA VAL A 64 -6.24 16.82 3.72
C VAL A 64 -6.45 16.84 5.23
N LEU A 65 -5.76 15.96 5.96
CA LEU A 65 -5.91 15.84 7.42
C LEU A 65 -5.35 17.09 8.13
N GLU A 66 -4.23 17.64 7.66
CA GLU A 66 -3.67 18.88 8.17
C GLU A 66 -4.56 20.09 7.87
N ALA A 67 -5.06 20.21 6.64
CA ALA A 67 -5.96 21.31 6.26
C ALA A 67 -7.28 21.31 7.05
N ARG A 68 -7.71 20.14 7.54
CA ARG A 68 -8.88 19.99 8.41
C ARG A 68 -8.57 20.24 9.88
N GLY A 69 -7.30 20.23 10.26
CA GLY A 69 -6.86 20.26 11.66
C GLY A 69 -7.04 18.92 12.39
N ASP A 70 -7.21 17.82 11.64
CA ASP A 70 -7.36 16.47 12.21
C ASP A 70 -6.00 15.92 12.68
N ILE A 71 -4.90 16.31 12.01
CA ILE A 71 -3.52 16.01 12.36
C ILE A 71 -2.71 17.31 12.28
N ALA A 72 -1.89 17.58 13.29
CA ALA A 72 -0.98 18.71 13.25
C ALA A 72 0.32 18.33 12.53
N PRO A 73 0.94 19.23 11.72
CA PRO A 73 2.25 19.01 11.16
C PRO A 73 3.28 18.62 12.26
N ASP A 74 4.17 17.69 11.96
CA ASP A 74 5.23 17.24 12.86
C ASP A 74 4.74 16.68 14.22
N SER A 75 3.47 16.31 14.31
CA SER A 75 2.88 15.72 15.50
C SER A 75 3.18 14.21 15.59
N PRO A 76 3.07 13.62 16.81
CA PRO A 76 3.14 12.15 16.95
C PRO A 76 2.10 11.40 16.12
N GLU A 77 0.94 12.00 15.89
CA GLU A 77 -0.12 11.44 15.06
C GLU A 77 0.29 11.42 13.58
N ALA A 78 0.96 12.48 13.10
CA ALA A 78 1.51 12.53 11.75
C ALA A 78 2.58 11.46 11.55
N GLU A 79 3.49 11.30 12.51
CA GLU A 79 4.49 10.25 12.47
C GLU A 79 3.86 8.85 12.50
N ALA A 80 2.87 8.62 13.37
CA ALA A 80 2.16 7.36 13.45
C ALA A 80 1.44 7.01 12.15
N PHE A 81 0.88 8.01 11.45
CA PHE A 81 0.28 7.81 10.13
C PHE A 81 1.33 7.36 9.11
N VAL A 82 2.48 8.03 9.03
CA VAL A 82 3.57 7.64 8.12
C VAL A 82 4.08 6.23 8.41
N GLN A 83 4.27 5.88 9.69
CA GLN A 83 4.70 4.54 10.08
C GLN A 83 3.67 3.46 9.71
N ALA A 84 2.37 3.77 9.83
CA ALA A 84 1.31 2.86 9.42
C ALA A 84 1.34 2.63 7.91
N VAL A 85 1.57 3.67 7.11
CA VAL A 85 1.73 3.54 5.65
C VAL A 85 2.94 2.69 5.29
N ILE A 86 4.10 2.92 5.92
CA ILE A 86 5.31 2.12 5.71
C ILE A 86 5.04 0.64 6.03
N LYS A 87 4.35 0.38 7.13
CA LYS A 87 3.99 -0.99 7.54
C LYS A 87 3.11 -1.66 6.49
N ASP A 88 2.10 -0.98 5.98
CA ASP A 88 1.19 -1.50 4.95
C ASP A 88 1.97 -1.88 3.68
N VAL A 89 2.80 -0.97 3.18
CA VAL A 89 3.63 -1.21 2.01
C VAL A 89 4.61 -2.37 2.23
N ILE A 90 5.25 -2.47 3.41
CA ILE A 90 6.15 -3.59 3.72
C ILE A 90 5.39 -4.91 3.72
N MET A 91 4.19 -4.98 4.31
CA MET A 91 3.36 -6.19 4.28
C MET A 91 3.04 -6.61 2.84
N HIS A 92 2.72 -5.65 1.97
CA HIS A 92 2.48 -5.89 0.54
C HIS A 92 3.72 -6.47 -0.15
N GLU A 93 4.88 -5.81 -0.01
CA GLU A 93 6.13 -6.25 -0.65
C GLU A 93 6.61 -7.61 -0.13
N VAL A 94 6.44 -7.88 1.18
CA VAL A 94 6.70 -9.21 1.75
C VAL A 94 5.76 -10.24 1.13
N GLY A 95 4.50 -9.92 0.89
CA GLY A 95 3.57 -10.78 0.17
C GLY A 95 4.11 -11.22 -1.19
N HIS A 96 4.70 -10.31 -1.96
CA HIS A 96 5.37 -10.65 -3.21
C HIS A 96 6.56 -11.59 -3.03
N THR A 97 7.36 -11.42 -1.99
CA THR A 97 8.47 -12.34 -1.70
C THR A 97 8.01 -13.75 -1.36
N LEU A 98 6.77 -13.88 -0.86
CA LEU A 98 6.11 -15.16 -0.59
C LEU A 98 5.36 -15.71 -1.82
N GLY A 99 5.48 -15.07 -2.98
CA GLY A 99 4.89 -15.52 -4.24
C GLY A 99 3.44 -15.06 -4.48
N LEU A 100 2.89 -14.20 -3.61
CA LEU A 100 1.56 -13.65 -3.83
C LEU A 100 1.57 -12.63 -4.97
N LYS A 101 0.50 -12.62 -5.74
CA LYS A 101 0.24 -11.62 -6.78
C LYS A 101 -0.78 -10.60 -6.28
N HIS A 102 -0.88 -9.47 -6.98
CA HIS A 102 -1.90 -8.47 -6.71
C HIS A 102 -3.30 -9.08 -6.67
N ASN A 103 -4.11 -8.62 -5.72
CA ASN A 103 -5.50 -9.03 -5.56
C ASN A 103 -6.42 -7.80 -5.49
N PHE A 104 -6.62 -7.14 -6.64
CA PHE A 104 -7.45 -5.93 -6.76
C PHE A 104 -8.95 -6.15 -6.52
N LYS A 105 -9.34 -7.36 -6.15
CA LYS A 105 -10.71 -7.67 -5.74
C LYS A 105 -10.90 -7.61 -4.22
N ALA A 106 -9.81 -7.54 -3.46
CA ALA A 106 -9.85 -7.66 -2.00
C ALA A 106 -10.64 -6.52 -1.33
N SER A 107 -10.56 -5.30 -1.86
CA SER A 107 -11.29 -4.13 -1.37
C SER A 107 -12.82 -4.27 -1.53
N THR A 108 -13.30 -5.05 -2.49
CA THR A 108 -14.75 -5.26 -2.69
C THR A 108 -15.39 -6.10 -1.58
N ALA A 109 -14.61 -6.72 -0.72
CA ALA A 109 -15.09 -7.57 0.36
C ALA A 109 -15.39 -6.82 1.67
N VAL A 110 -15.04 -5.53 1.73
CA VAL A 110 -15.31 -4.64 2.88
C VAL A 110 -16.31 -3.57 2.45
N SER A 111 -17.42 -3.47 3.14
CA SER A 111 -18.44 -2.47 2.82
C SER A 111 -18.09 -1.09 3.35
N MET A 112 -18.65 -0.04 2.75
CA MET A 112 -18.52 1.34 3.24
C MET A 112 -18.99 1.49 4.68
N ALA A 113 -20.04 0.76 5.08
CA ALA A 113 -20.52 0.78 6.47
C ALA A 113 -19.47 0.25 7.45
N GLN A 114 -18.77 -0.85 7.09
CA GLN A 114 -17.66 -1.39 7.88
C GLN A 114 -16.45 -0.45 7.92
N LEU A 115 -16.09 0.16 6.80
CA LEU A 115 -14.98 1.13 6.74
C LEU A 115 -15.23 2.35 7.63
N ARG A 116 -16.51 2.76 7.80
CA ARG A 116 -16.93 3.90 8.60
C ARG A 116 -17.26 3.56 10.05
N ASP A 117 -17.23 2.28 10.42
CA ASP A 117 -17.46 1.85 11.80
C ASP A 117 -16.11 1.73 12.55
N PRO A 118 -15.79 2.64 13.49
CA PRO A 118 -14.55 2.57 14.25
C PRO A 118 -14.43 1.30 15.10
N ALA A 119 -15.54 0.75 15.58
CA ALA A 119 -15.53 -0.49 16.37
C ALA A 119 -15.14 -1.69 15.51
N TRP A 120 -15.71 -1.77 14.31
CA TRP A 120 -15.36 -2.80 13.35
C TRP A 120 -13.89 -2.66 12.93
N GLY A 121 -13.45 -1.45 12.57
CA GLY A 121 -12.08 -1.19 12.16
C GLY A 121 -11.06 -1.56 13.25
N LYS A 122 -11.34 -1.22 14.50
CA LYS A 122 -10.49 -1.59 15.64
C LYS A 122 -10.41 -3.11 15.84
N ALA A 123 -11.52 -3.82 15.66
CA ALA A 123 -11.58 -5.27 15.83
C ALA A 123 -10.86 -6.03 14.72
N ASN A 124 -10.88 -5.51 13.49
CA ASN A 124 -10.38 -6.22 12.28
C ASN A 124 -9.01 -5.72 11.81
N GLY A 125 -8.68 -4.45 11.96
CA GLY A 125 -7.41 -3.87 11.55
C GLY A 125 -7.20 -3.79 10.05
N VAL A 126 -8.23 -4.00 9.23
CA VAL A 126 -8.15 -4.08 7.78
C VAL A 126 -9.13 -3.11 7.11
N ILE A 127 -8.78 -2.65 5.92
CA ILE A 127 -9.67 -1.89 5.02
C ILE A 127 -10.02 -2.69 3.75
N ALA A 128 -9.33 -3.81 3.53
CA ALA A 128 -9.56 -4.79 2.47
C ALA A 128 -9.27 -6.19 2.98
N HIS A 129 -9.64 -7.23 2.23
CA HIS A 129 -9.37 -8.62 2.62
C HIS A 129 -7.95 -9.10 2.30
N SER A 130 -7.11 -8.26 1.68
CA SER A 130 -5.71 -8.59 1.37
C SER A 130 -4.85 -7.35 1.33
N VAL A 131 -3.61 -7.47 1.80
CA VAL A 131 -2.55 -6.46 1.64
C VAL A 131 -2.05 -6.40 0.19
N MET A 132 -2.44 -7.34 -0.66
CA MET A 132 -2.04 -7.39 -2.07
C MET A 132 -2.93 -6.54 -2.99
N ASP A 133 -3.86 -5.77 -2.43
CA ASP A 133 -4.61 -4.74 -3.15
C ASP A 133 -3.86 -3.40 -3.11
N TYR A 134 -4.15 -2.49 -4.05
CA TYR A 134 -3.73 -1.10 -4.03
C TYR A 134 -4.83 -0.25 -3.40
N ASN A 135 -4.90 -0.31 -2.09
CA ASN A 135 -5.97 0.37 -1.36
C ASN A 135 -5.73 1.88 -1.30
N ALA A 136 -6.75 2.65 -1.66
CA ALA A 136 -6.81 4.06 -1.30
C ALA A 136 -6.97 4.21 0.23
N TYR A 137 -6.44 5.29 0.81
CA TYR A 137 -6.59 5.52 2.25
C TYR A 137 -8.05 5.79 2.61
N ASN A 138 -8.51 5.18 3.69
CA ASN A 138 -9.85 5.33 4.24
C ASN A 138 -9.97 6.66 5.01
N ILE A 139 -9.92 7.80 4.31
CA ILE A 139 -10.04 9.11 4.93
C ILE A 139 -11.52 9.37 5.24
N PRO A 140 -11.90 9.65 6.50
CA PRO A 140 -13.29 9.95 6.86
C PRO A 140 -13.72 11.31 6.35
N ALA A 141 -15.02 11.56 6.30
CA ALA A 141 -15.54 12.91 6.11
C ALA A 141 -15.21 13.79 7.33
N LYS A 142 -15.24 15.12 7.15
CA LYS A 142 -14.96 16.03 8.26
C LYS A 142 -15.94 15.80 9.41
N GLY A 143 -15.38 15.58 10.60
CA GLY A 143 -16.17 15.29 11.82
C GLY A 143 -16.51 13.82 12.02
N GLU A 144 -16.17 12.94 11.09
CA GLU A 144 -16.22 11.49 11.28
C GLU A 144 -14.84 10.96 11.73
N SER A 145 -14.81 9.77 12.28
CA SER A 145 -13.58 9.07 12.65
C SER A 145 -13.56 7.67 12.08
N VAL A 146 -12.38 7.16 11.82
CA VAL A 146 -12.11 5.76 11.46
C VAL A 146 -11.01 5.22 12.34
N SER A 147 -10.94 3.91 12.50
CA SER A 147 -9.87 3.29 13.28
C SER A 147 -8.60 3.10 12.45
N ASN A 148 -8.75 2.87 11.16
CA ASN A 148 -7.62 2.59 10.27
C ASN A 148 -7.78 3.37 8.97
N TYR A 149 -6.73 4.07 8.59
CA TYR A 149 -6.62 4.72 7.29
C TYR A 149 -6.16 3.73 6.20
N ASN A 150 -5.43 2.69 6.59
CA ASN A 150 -4.81 1.70 5.72
C ASN A 150 -4.82 0.31 6.38
N MET A 151 -4.20 -0.68 5.76
CA MET A 151 -4.06 -2.02 6.35
C MET A 151 -3.13 -1.97 7.56
N SER A 152 -3.64 -2.32 8.73
CA SER A 152 -2.82 -2.42 9.95
C SER A 152 -2.39 -3.86 10.27
N THR A 153 -2.95 -4.83 9.57
CA THR A 153 -2.63 -6.26 9.64
C THR A 153 -2.93 -6.96 8.33
N LEU A 154 -2.58 -8.24 8.23
CA LEU A 154 -2.93 -9.09 7.09
C LEU A 154 -4.44 -9.30 7.00
N GLY A 155 -4.95 -9.36 5.79
CA GLY A 155 -6.36 -9.67 5.54
C GLY A 155 -6.68 -11.17 5.56
N PRO A 156 -7.96 -11.55 5.67
CA PRO A 156 -8.38 -12.95 5.68
C PRO A 156 -7.94 -13.74 4.44
N TYR A 157 -7.88 -13.09 3.27
CA TYR A 157 -7.39 -13.73 2.06
C TYR A 157 -5.90 -14.05 2.14
N ASP A 158 -5.10 -13.20 2.76
CA ASP A 158 -3.65 -13.42 2.89
C ASP A 158 -3.37 -14.67 3.72
N TYR A 159 -4.05 -14.83 4.84
CA TYR A 159 -3.95 -16.05 5.68
C TYR A 159 -4.32 -17.30 4.88
N TRP A 160 -5.44 -17.25 4.16
CA TRP A 160 -5.87 -18.37 3.32
C TRP A 160 -4.85 -18.69 2.22
N ALA A 161 -4.33 -17.68 1.53
CA ALA A 161 -3.38 -17.86 0.43
C ALA A 161 -2.06 -18.47 0.91
N ILE A 162 -1.56 -18.01 2.06
CA ILE A 162 -0.34 -18.56 2.67
C ILE A 162 -0.57 -19.99 3.18
N GLU A 163 -1.69 -20.25 3.84
CA GLU A 163 -2.03 -21.60 4.27
C GLU A 163 -2.12 -22.54 3.07
N TYR A 164 -2.80 -22.14 2.01
CA TYR A 164 -2.92 -22.92 0.78
C TYR A 164 -1.57 -23.23 0.15
N ALA A 165 -0.65 -22.26 0.10
CA ALA A 165 0.64 -22.40 -0.58
C ALA A 165 1.69 -23.15 0.25
N TYR A 166 1.65 -23.05 1.59
CA TYR A 166 2.75 -23.47 2.46
C TYR A 166 2.38 -24.49 3.54
N LYS A 167 1.08 -24.83 3.69
CA LYS A 167 0.67 -25.83 4.67
C LYS A 167 1.23 -27.20 4.30
N PRO A 168 2.03 -27.85 5.19
CA PRO A 168 2.47 -29.21 4.95
C PRO A 168 1.28 -30.16 4.83
N LEU A 169 1.24 -30.96 3.76
CA LEU A 169 0.22 -31.97 3.57
C LEU A 169 0.73 -33.33 4.07
N THR A 170 -0.13 -34.09 4.72
CA THR A 170 0.16 -35.48 5.06
C THR A 170 -0.08 -36.40 3.85
N PRO A 171 0.58 -37.58 3.74
CA PRO A 171 0.31 -38.53 2.68
C PRO A 171 -1.19 -38.85 2.59
N GLY A 172 -1.79 -38.66 1.41
CA GLY A 172 -3.23 -38.84 1.17
C GLY A 172 -4.06 -37.56 1.18
N GLN A 173 -3.53 -36.43 1.58
CA GLN A 173 -4.15 -35.11 1.42
C GLN A 173 -3.78 -34.42 0.09
N GLU A 174 -2.76 -34.94 -0.59
CA GLU A 174 -2.38 -34.54 -1.94
C GLU A 174 -3.35 -35.18 -2.95
N LYS A 175 -4.39 -34.45 -3.36
CA LYS A 175 -5.29 -34.87 -4.45
C LYS A 175 -5.46 -33.75 -5.45
#